data_6bc885c0cc274336a025051c9a4baa72
#
_entry.id   6bc885c0cc274336a025051c9a4baa72
#
_cell.length_a   1.000
_cell.length_b   1.000
_cell.length_c   1.000
_cell.angle_alpha   90.00
_cell.angle_beta   90.00
_cell.angle_gamma   90.00
#
_symmetry.space_group_name_H-M   'P 1'
#
loop_
_entity.id
_entity.type
_entity.pdbx_description
1 polymer ?
#
loop_
_entity_poly.entity_id
_entity_poly.type
_entity_poly.pdbx_seq_one_letter_code
_entity_poly.pdbx_strand_id
1 'polypeptide(L)'
;MNVSEYIKQLLSFEEYSFSLNELQRELSRTETSIRSELSRLVNKREVINLRKGYYLIITPRYAASGKLPLQLYAEKLFRYLNQNYYLGFYTAAKIHGASHQQVQRDFIMTAIPKLNDISKNSYDIRFLTSSHWPDKNIVTKKSDAGIYRIEPWLNGSGSYTSPN
;
A
#
# COMPACT_ATOMS: atom_id res chain seq x y z
N MET A 1 -12.65 13.98 18.58
CA MET A 1 -12.65 12.80 17.67
C MET A 1 -11.63 11.80 18.18
N ASN A 2 -11.98 10.52 18.21
CA ASN A 2 -11.05 9.45 18.55
C ASN A 2 -10.52 8.78 17.29
N VAL A 3 -9.59 7.81 17.44
CA VAL A 3 -8.97 7.13 16.29
C VAL A 3 -10.02 6.38 15.48
N SER A 4 -10.95 5.69 16.14
CA SER A 4 -12.01 4.93 15.45
C SER A 4 -12.89 5.84 14.59
N GLU A 5 -13.22 7.02 15.09
CA GLU A 5 -14.00 8.00 14.32
C GLU A 5 -13.23 8.51 13.12
N TYR A 6 -11.94 8.76 13.30
CA TYR A 6 -11.07 9.20 12.20
C TYR A 6 -10.95 8.12 11.13
N ILE A 7 -10.82 6.86 11.53
CA ILE A 7 -10.81 5.73 10.59
C ILE A 7 -12.11 5.69 9.77
N LYS A 8 -13.26 5.87 10.42
CA LYS A 8 -14.54 5.92 9.71
C LYS A 8 -14.57 7.06 8.70
N GLN A 9 -14.02 8.20 9.06
CA GLN A 9 -13.91 9.34 8.16
C GLN A 9 -13.03 9.01 6.94
N LEU A 10 -11.86 8.39 7.17
CA LEU A 10 -10.99 7.96 6.07
C LEU A 10 -11.70 7.00 5.13
N LEU A 11 -12.38 6.00 5.68
CA LEU A 11 -13.10 5.02 4.89
C LEU A 11 -14.23 5.65 4.06
N SER A 12 -14.85 6.73 4.56
CA SER A 12 -15.87 7.44 3.80
C SER A 12 -15.30 8.12 2.56
N PHE A 13 -14.00 8.37 2.53
CA PHE A 13 -13.27 8.88 1.37
C PHE A 13 -12.52 7.78 0.62
N GLU A 14 -12.80 6.51 0.95
CA GLU A 14 -12.13 5.36 0.36
C GLU A 14 -10.60 5.40 0.56
N GLU A 15 -10.16 5.90 1.70
CA GLU A 15 -8.76 5.85 2.11
C GLU A 15 -8.57 4.73 3.14
N TYR A 16 -7.56 3.88 2.92
CA TYR A 16 -7.38 2.64 3.67
C TYR A 16 -6.10 2.62 4.50
N SER A 17 -5.45 3.75 4.65
CA SER A 17 -4.20 3.82 5.41
C SER A 17 -3.98 5.21 5.97
N PHE A 18 -3.11 5.29 6.98
CA PHE A 18 -2.77 6.57 7.61
C PHE A 18 -1.41 6.48 8.31
N SER A 19 -0.80 7.64 8.55
CA SER A 19 0.42 7.73 9.34
C SER A 19 0.10 8.18 10.77
N LEU A 20 1.01 7.87 11.69
CA LEU A 20 0.90 8.34 13.07
C LEU A 20 0.92 9.88 13.14
N ASN A 21 1.76 10.50 12.31
CA ASN A 21 1.84 11.97 12.25
C ASN A 21 0.51 12.59 11.82
N GLU A 22 -0.15 11.95 10.86
CA GLU A 22 -1.48 12.38 10.41
C GLU A 22 -2.49 12.33 11.56
N LEU A 23 -2.50 11.23 12.33
CA LEU A 23 -3.38 11.11 13.49
C LEU A 23 -3.10 12.18 14.54
N GLN A 24 -1.84 12.41 14.86
CA GLN A 24 -1.48 13.41 15.86
C GLN A 24 -1.96 14.81 15.47
N ARG A 25 -1.80 15.13 14.19
CA ARG A 25 -2.23 16.44 13.66
C ARG A 25 -3.75 16.58 13.68
N GLU A 26 -4.46 15.55 13.23
CA GLU A 26 -5.92 15.62 13.10
C GLU A 26 -6.65 15.52 14.43
N LEU A 27 -6.12 14.72 15.37
CA LEU A 27 -6.78 14.49 16.65
C LEU A 27 -6.34 15.45 17.75
N SER A 28 -5.22 16.16 17.56
CA SER A 28 -4.63 17.07 18.56
C SER A 28 -4.46 16.39 19.94
N ARG A 29 -3.97 15.14 19.91
CA ARG A 29 -3.75 14.32 21.11
C ARG A 29 -2.29 13.93 21.22
N THR A 30 -1.89 13.50 22.40
CA THR A 30 -0.52 13.04 22.64
C THR A 30 -0.26 11.72 21.91
N GLU A 31 0.98 11.48 21.53
CA GLU A 31 1.38 10.23 20.90
C GLU A 31 1.05 9.03 21.77
N THR A 32 1.30 9.11 23.07
CA THR A 32 1.03 8.03 24.02
C THR A 32 -0.44 7.64 24.02
N SER A 33 -1.34 8.61 24.05
CA SER A 33 -2.78 8.41 24.02
C SER A 33 -3.22 7.72 22.73
N ILE A 34 -2.70 8.20 21.59
CA ILE A 34 -3.01 7.64 20.27
C ILE A 34 -2.49 6.20 20.14
N ARG A 35 -1.25 5.94 20.58
CA ARG A 35 -0.66 4.61 20.51
C ARG A 35 -1.42 3.59 21.35
N SER A 36 -1.94 4.00 22.51
CA SER A 36 -2.74 3.14 23.36
C SER A 36 -4.02 2.70 22.64
N GLU A 37 -4.70 3.63 21.99
CA GLU A 37 -5.91 3.33 21.23
C GLU A 37 -5.60 2.48 19.99
N LEU A 38 -4.51 2.79 19.27
CA LEU A 38 -4.06 2.00 18.13
C LEU A 38 -3.74 0.56 18.52
N SER A 39 -3.12 0.34 19.68
CA SER A 39 -2.80 -1.01 20.16
C SER A 39 -4.06 -1.85 20.31
N ARG A 40 -5.14 -1.27 20.83
CA ARG A 40 -6.41 -1.97 20.94
C ARG A 40 -6.97 -2.34 19.57
N LEU A 41 -6.89 -1.43 18.60
CA LEU A 41 -7.38 -1.68 17.25
C LEU A 41 -6.53 -2.73 16.53
N VAL A 42 -5.22 -2.74 16.76
CA VAL A 42 -4.34 -3.78 16.23
C VAL A 42 -4.69 -5.14 16.83
N ASN A 43 -4.94 -5.20 18.13
CA ASN A 43 -5.34 -6.46 18.78
C ASN A 43 -6.68 -6.98 18.26
N LYS A 44 -7.58 -6.10 17.88
CA LYS A 44 -8.86 -6.47 17.27
C LYS A 44 -8.76 -6.78 15.78
N ARG A 45 -7.57 -6.64 15.20
CA ARG A 45 -7.32 -6.84 13.77
C ARG A 45 -8.11 -5.91 12.86
N GLU A 46 -8.48 -4.76 13.36
CA GLU A 46 -9.13 -3.70 12.57
C GLU A 46 -8.10 -2.82 11.88
N VAL A 47 -6.87 -2.81 12.41
CA VAL A 47 -5.74 -2.02 11.91
C VAL A 47 -4.50 -2.88 11.96
N ILE A 48 -3.61 -2.72 10.98
CA ILE A 48 -2.31 -3.38 10.95
C ILE A 48 -1.23 -2.31 10.91
N ASN A 49 -0.21 -2.45 11.76
CA ASN A 49 0.98 -1.63 11.66
C ASN A 49 1.88 -2.21 10.57
N LEU A 50 1.89 -1.58 9.40
CA LEU A 50 2.65 -2.07 8.26
C LEU A 50 4.15 -1.82 8.44
N ARG A 51 4.51 -0.64 8.91
CA ARG A 51 5.87 -0.25 9.20
C ARG A 51 5.84 0.87 10.25
N LYS A 52 7.02 1.28 10.74
CA LYS A 52 7.10 2.31 11.77
C LYS A 52 6.30 3.55 11.38
N GLY A 53 5.31 3.88 12.19
CA GLY A 53 4.50 5.07 12.00
C GLY A 53 3.48 5.02 10.88
N TYR A 54 3.26 3.84 10.25
CA TYR A 54 2.30 3.72 9.16
C TYR A 54 1.39 2.52 9.36
N TYR A 55 0.08 2.71 9.16
CA TYR A 55 -0.95 1.73 9.49
C TYR A 55 -1.91 1.52 8.33
N LEU A 56 -2.38 0.27 8.18
CA LEU A 56 -3.42 -0.09 7.22
C LEU A 56 -4.73 -0.35 7.94
N ILE A 57 -5.84 0.03 7.32
CA ILE A 57 -7.20 -0.21 7.83
C ILE A 57 -7.73 -1.48 7.16
N ILE A 58 -8.11 -2.48 7.96
CA ILE A 58 -8.63 -3.74 7.46
C ILE A 58 -10.14 -3.73 7.59
N THR A 59 -10.83 -3.56 6.48
CA THR A 59 -12.29 -3.59 6.45
C THR A 59 -12.79 -5.03 6.43
N PRO A 60 -14.07 -5.28 6.77
CA PRO A 60 -14.63 -6.63 6.72
C PRO A 60 -14.45 -7.32 5.37
N ARG A 61 -14.47 -6.58 4.28
CA ARG A 61 -14.27 -7.13 2.93
C ARG A 61 -12.93 -7.87 2.80
N TYR A 62 -11.89 -7.37 3.45
CA TYR A 62 -10.55 -7.93 3.36
C TYR A 62 -10.12 -8.71 4.61
N ALA A 63 -10.96 -8.73 5.64
CA ALA A 63 -10.65 -9.41 6.89
C ALA A 63 -10.52 -10.93 6.69
N ALA A 64 -11.34 -11.51 5.82
CA ALA A 64 -11.32 -12.94 5.55
C ALA A 64 -10.02 -13.38 4.85
N SER A 65 -9.47 -12.56 3.96
CA SER A 65 -8.20 -12.84 3.28
C SER A 65 -6.99 -12.47 4.15
N GLY A 66 -7.21 -11.67 5.20
CA GLY A 66 -6.16 -11.20 6.10
C GLY A 66 -5.21 -10.19 5.47
N LYS A 67 -5.53 -9.69 4.27
CA LYS A 67 -4.60 -8.83 3.55
C LYS A 67 -5.34 -7.78 2.71
N LEU A 68 -4.96 -6.52 2.90
CA LEU A 68 -5.44 -5.41 2.07
C LEU A 68 -4.63 -5.38 0.77
N PRO A 69 -5.28 -5.32 -0.40
CA PRO A 69 -4.56 -5.24 -1.68
C PRO A 69 -3.64 -4.01 -1.75
N LEU A 70 -2.45 -4.23 -2.31
CA LEU A 70 -1.40 -3.21 -2.38
C LEU A 70 -1.85 -1.96 -3.13
N GLN A 71 -2.64 -2.10 -4.18
CA GLN A 71 -3.10 -0.97 -4.98
C GLN A 71 -4.02 -0.02 -4.21
N LEU A 72 -4.53 -0.41 -3.05
CA LEU A 72 -5.38 0.46 -2.23
C LEU A 72 -4.59 1.38 -1.30
N TYR A 73 -3.29 1.13 -1.09
CA TYR A 73 -2.51 1.96 -0.19
C TYR A 73 -1.14 2.40 -0.73
N ALA A 74 -0.70 1.86 -1.87
CA ALA A 74 0.64 2.14 -2.38
C ALA A 74 0.87 3.63 -2.66
N GLU A 75 -0.08 4.30 -3.32
CA GLU A 75 0.09 5.72 -3.67
C GLU A 75 0.19 6.59 -2.43
N LYS A 76 -0.67 6.38 -1.44
CA LYS A 76 -0.66 7.15 -0.19
C LYS A 76 0.60 6.87 0.63
N LEU A 77 1.04 5.59 0.67
CA LEU A 77 2.27 5.20 1.36
C LEU A 77 3.48 5.93 0.77
N PHE A 78 3.63 5.92 -0.55
CA PHE A 78 4.80 6.54 -1.17
C PHE A 78 4.74 8.05 -1.19
N ARG A 79 3.56 8.63 -1.14
CA ARG A 79 3.41 10.07 -0.88
C ARG A 79 3.91 10.42 0.53
N TYR A 80 3.58 9.58 1.51
CA TYR A 80 4.09 9.73 2.89
C TYR A 80 5.61 9.58 2.95
N LEU A 81 6.16 8.59 2.21
CA LEU A 81 7.60 8.36 2.17
C LEU A 81 8.35 9.37 1.30
N ASN A 82 7.63 10.18 0.52
CA ASN A 82 8.18 11.14 -0.42
C ASN A 82 9.16 10.49 -1.41
N GLN A 83 8.76 9.35 -1.97
CA GLN A 83 9.54 8.61 -2.94
C GLN A 83 8.69 8.21 -4.14
N ASN A 84 9.31 8.12 -5.31
CA ASN A 84 8.69 7.54 -6.49
C ASN A 84 8.66 6.02 -6.38
N TYR A 85 7.66 5.42 -7.00
CA TYR A 85 7.48 3.97 -7.00
C TYR A 85 6.72 3.52 -8.25
N TYR A 86 6.78 2.24 -8.53
CA TYR A 86 5.80 1.56 -9.37
C TYR A 86 5.72 0.08 -8.96
N LEU A 87 4.56 -0.53 -9.18
CA LEU A 87 4.36 -1.94 -8.90
C LEU A 87 4.94 -2.74 -10.07
N GLY A 88 5.88 -3.63 -9.76
CA GLY A 88 6.65 -4.31 -10.79
C GLY A 88 6.63 -5.82 -10.70
N PHE A 89 7.23 -6.47 -11.68
CA PHE A 89 7.44 -7.91 -11.75
C PHE A 89 6.15 -8.70 -11.58
N TYR A 90 6.14 -9.69 -10.69
CA TYR A 90 5.00 -10.57 -10.45
C TYR A 90 3.78 -9.83 -9.90
N THR A 91 3.96 -8.77 -9.14
CA THR A 91 2.84 -7.96 -8.65
C THR A 91 2.10 -7.32 -9.81
N ALA A 92 2.82 -6.75 -10.77
CA ALA A 92 2.22 -6.17 -11.96
C ALA A 92 1.49 -7.25 -12.77
N ALA A 93 2.12 -8.41 -12.98
CA ALA A 93 1.49 -9.51 -13.71
C ALA A 93 0.20 -9.98 -13.04
N LYS A 94 0.21 -10.10 -11.71
CA LYS A 94 -0.97 -10.50 -10.94
C LYS A 94 -2.12 -9.50 -11.10
N ILE A 95 -1.82 -8.21 -10.99
CA ILE A 95 -2.83 -7.15 -11.12
C ILE A 95 -3.38 -7.07 -12.54
N HIS A 96 -2.53 -7.29 -13.55
CA HIS A 96 -2.98 -7.34 -14.95
C HIS A 96 -3.73 -8.62 -15.32
N GLY A 97 -3.84 -9.57 -14.38
CA GLY A 97 -4.52 -10.84 -14.63
C GLY A 97 -3.74 -11.81 -15.50
N ALA A 98 -2.45 -11.57 -15.68
CA ALA A 98 -1.60 -12.38 -16.57
C ALA A 98 -0.96 -13.58 -15.89
N SER A 99 -0.90 -13.58 -14.56
CA SER A 99 -0.34 -14.68 -13.79
C SER A 99 -1.46 -15.54 -13.22
N HIS A 100 -1.35 -16.85 -13.42
CA HIS A 100 -2.27 -17.83 -12.84
C HIS A 100 -1.77 -18.37 -11.49
N GLN A 101 -0.56 -18.03 -11.10
CA GLN A 101 0.01 -18.43 -9.81
C GLN A 101 -0.39 -17.45 -8.74
N GLN A 102 -0.70 -17.97 -7.55
CA GLN A 102 -0.86 -17.13 -6.37
C GLN A 102 0.50 -16.62 -5.93
N VAL A 103 0.78 -15.38 -6.27
CA VAL A 103 2.00 -14.72 -5.81
C VAL A 103 1.70 -14.13 -4.44
N GLN A 104 2.34 -14.66 -3.41
CA GLN A 104 2.16 -14.18 -2.05
C GLN A 104 3.06 -12.99 -1.71
N ARG A 105 4.11 -12.80 -2.49
CA ARG A 105 5.07 -11.72 -2.31
C ARG A 105 4.79 -10.58 -3.28
N ASP A 106 4.79 -9.36 -2.77
CA ASP A 106 4.65 -8.17 -3.59
C ASP A 106 6.03 -7.55 -3.85
N PHE A 107 6.20 -7.02 -5.06
CA PHE A 107 7.43 -6.34 -5.46
C PHE A 107 7.12 -4.91 -5.84
N ILE A 108 7.83 -3.98 -5.21
CA ILE A 108 7.68 -2.56 -5.49
C ILE A 108 9.03 -2.01 -5.90
N MET A 109 9.07 -1.35 -7.05
CA MET A 109 10.26 -0.62 -7.48
C MET A 109 10.21 0.77 -6.88
N THR A 110 11.32 1.20 -6.27
CA THR A 110 11.41 2.51 -5.63
C THR A 110 12.63 3.26 -6.10
N ALA A 111 12.56 4.59 -6.00
CA ALA A 111 13.74 5.42 -6.17
C ALA A 111 14.70 5.21 -4.99
N ILE A 112 15.97 5.62 -5.18
CA ILE A 112 16.96 5.59 -4.11
C ILE A 112 16.59 6.63 -3.04
N PRO A 113 16.75 6.34 -1.73
CA PRO A 113 17.39 5.16 -1.15
C PRO A 113 16.45 3.95 -1.05
N LYS A 114 17.07 2.76 -1.01
CA LYS A 114 16.30 1.52 -0.87
C LYS A 114 15.60 1.45 0.49
N LEU A 115 14.35 1.01 0.47
CA LEU A 115 13.58 0.77 1.67
C LEU A 115 13.79 -0.66 2.17
N ASN A 116 13.65 -0.85 3.48
CA ASN A 116 13.71 -2.19 4.07
C ASN A 116 12.47 -3.00 3.68
N ASP A 117 12.70 -4.27 3.34
CA ASP A 117 11.60 -5.19 3.04
C ASP A 117 10.66 -5.32 4.23
N ILE A 118 9.38 -5.56 3.95
CA ILE A 118 8.36 -5.77 4.97
C ILE A 118 7.96 -7.24 4.96
N SER A 119 8.14 -7.90 6.09
CA SER A 119 7.69 -9.27 6.30
C SER A 119 6.96 -9.31 7.63
N LYS A 120 5.65 -9.11 7.59
CA LYS A 120 4.86 -8.91 8.80
C LYS A 120 3.45 -9.45 8.57
N ASN A 121 3.02 -10.39 9.41
CA ASN A 121 1.73 -11.06 9.24
C ASN A 121 1.64 -11.68 7.84
N SER A 122 0.61 -11.37 7.08
CA SER A 122 0.45 -11.86 5.71
C SER A 122 1.07 -10.95 4.65
N TYR A 123 1.76 -9.88 5.07
CA TYR A 123 2.40 -8.92 4.17
C TYR A 123 3.86 -9.31 3.95
N ASP A 124 4.21 -9.56 2.70
CA ASP A 124 5.58 -9.83 2.28
C ASP A 124 5.88 -8.93 1.09
N ILE A 125 6.48 -7.77 1.38
CA ILE A 125 6.75 -6.75 0.38
C ILE A 125 8.25 -6.60 0.22
N ARG A 126 8.73 -6.76 -1.02
CA ARG A 126 10.12 -6.57 -1.38
C ARG A 126 10.28 -5.26 -2.12
N PHE A 127 11.18 -4.42 -1.64
CA PHE A 127 11.50 -3.15 -2.28
C PHE A 127 12.78 -3.30 -3.08
N LEU A 128 12.71 -2.97 -4.37
CA LEU A 128 13.84 -3.02 -5.28
C LEU A 128 14.12 -1.62 -5.78
N THR A 129 15.39 -1.32 -6.03
CA THR A 129 15.78 -0.03 -6.60
C THR A 129 16.30 -0.21 -8.00
N SER A 130 16.14 0.83 -8.83
CA SER A 130 16.70 0.86 -10.17
C SER A 130 17.44 2.16 -10.38
N SER A 131 18.64 2.07 -10.96
CA SER A 131 19.40 3.24 -11.38
C SER A 131 18.84 3.87 -12.66
N HIS A 132 18.07 3.09 -13.41
CA HIS A 132 17.40 3.56 -14.63
C HIS A 132 15.90 3.59 -14.39
N TRP A 133 15.39 4.77 -14.06
CA TRP A 133 13.98 4.95 -13.83
C TRP A 133 13.24 5.05 -15.17
N PRO A 134 12.27 4.17 -15.45
CA PRO A 134 11.58 4.17 -16.73
C PRO A 134 10.50 5.24 -16.78
N ASP A 135 10.86 6.49 -17.01
CA ASP A 135 9.95 7.64 -16.94
C ASP A 135 8.76 7.53 -17.91
N LYS A 136 8.91 6.77 -19.00
CA LYS A 136 7.91 6.76 -20.07
C LYS A 136 7.01 5.54 -20.08
N ASN A 137 7.32 4.51 -19.30
CA ASN A 137 6.63 3.22 -19.38
C ASN A 137 5.79 2.89 -18.14
N ILE A 138 5.77 3.78 -17.16
CA ILE A 138 4.93 3.58 -15.98
C ILE A 138 3.52 4.04 -16.30
N VAL A 139 2.55 3.16 -16.11
CA VAL A 139 1.14 3.48 -16.33
C VAL A 139 0.45 3.75 -15.01
N THR A 140 -0.57 4.58 -15.06
CA THR A 140 -1.41 4.89 -13.92
C THR A 140 -2.75 4.20 -14.11
N LYS A 141 -3.17 3.44 -13.10
CA LYS A 141 -4.48 2.80 -13.06
C LYS A 141 -5.28 3.32 -11.88
N LYS A 142 -6.59 3.09 -11.91
CA LYS A 142 -7.48 3.46 -10.83
C LYS A 142 -7.85 2.26 -9.99
N SER A 143 -7.96 2.47 -8.68
CA SER A 143 -8.55 1.57 -7.71
C SER A 143 -9.63 2.30 -6.95
N ASP A 144 -10.29 1.63 -6.02
CA ASP A 144 -11.27 2.28 -5.15
C ASP A 144 -10.63 3.42 -4.32
N ALA A 145 -9.35 3.31 -4.03
CA ALA A 145 -8.61 4.32 -3.25
C ALA A 145 -7.97 5.42 -4.10
N GLY A 146 -8.27 5.49 -5.40
CA GLY A 146 -7.67 6.46 -6.31
C GLY A 146 -6.68 5.82 -7.27
N ILE A 147 -5.64 6.57 -7.63
CA ILE A 147 -4.66 6.08 -8.60
C ILE A 147 -3.56 5.25 -7.94
N TYR A 148 -2.90 4.42 -8.72
CA TYR A 148 -1.65 3.77 -8.37
C TYR A 148 -0.80 3.62 -9.62
N ARG A 149 0.52 3.45 -9.46
CA ARG A 149 1.49 3.38 -10.56
C ARG A 149 1.96 1.94 -10.71
N ILE A 150 1.96 1.47 -11.94
CA ILE A 150 2.25 0.07 -12.23
C ILE A 150 3.08 -0.07 -13.50
N GLU A 151 3.97 -1.08 -13.51
CA GLU A 151 4.70 -1.47 -14.69
C GLU A 151 3.73 -1.98 -15.76
N PRO A 152 3.89 -1.59 -17.04
CA PRO A 152 3.01 -2.09 -18.09
C PRO A 152 3.19 -3.58 -18.29
N TRP A 153 2.12 -4.27 -18.66
CA TRP A 153 2.19 -5.67 -19.02
C TRP A 153 2.89 -5.82 -20.37
N LEU A 154 3.91 -6.68 -20.40
CA LEU A 154 4.59 -7.08 -21.64
C LEU A 154 4.15 -8.49 -21.98
N ASN A 155 3.76 -8.72 -23.25
CA ASN A 155 3.38 -10.06 -23.69
C ASN A 155 4.62 -10.94 -23.83
N GLY A 156 4.43 -12.24 -24.17
CA GLY A 156 5.51 -13.20 -24.27
C GLY A 156 6.57 -12.88 -25.33
N SER A 157 6.30 -11.98 -26.26
CA SER A 157 7.27 -11.49 -27.23
C SER A 157 8.02 -10.24 -26.74
N GLY A 158 7.73 -9.78 -25.54
CA GLY A 158 8.34 -8.56 -24.99
C GLY A 158 7.71 -7.28 -25.49
N SER A 159 6.64 -7.36 -26.27
CA SER A 159 5.94 -6.18 -26.78
C SER A 159 5.05 -5.57 -25.70
N TYR A 160 5.02 -4.23 -25.68
CA TYR A 160 4.14 -3.51 -24.79
C TYR A 160 2.70 -3.63 -25.27
N THR A 161 1.80 -4.02 -24.36
CA THR A 161 0.37 -3.99 -24.60
C THR A 161 -0.26 -3.00 -23.64
N SER A 162 -1.04 -2.05 -24.19
CA SER A 162 -1.71 -1.07 -23.33
C SER A 162 -2.77 -1.77 -22.49
N PRO A 163 -2.70 -1.69 -21.17
CA PRO A 163 -3.76 -2.22 -20.32
C PRO A 163 -4.98 -1.31 -20.44
N ASN A 164 -6.07 -1.88 -20.87
CA ASN A 164 -7.35 -1.17 -20.91
C ASN A 164 -8.06 -1.29 -19.57
#